data_07a4747bc3f32881c725472c161aa758
#
_entry.id   07a4747bc3f32881c725472c161aa758
#
_cell.length_a   1.000
_cell.length_b   1.000
_cell.length_c   1.000
_cell.angle_alpha   90.00
_cell.angle_beta   90.00
_cell.angle_gamma   90.00
#
_symmetry.space_group_name_H-M   'P 1'
#
loop_
_entity.id
_entity.type
_entity.pdbx_description
1 polymer ?
#
loop_
_entity_poly.entity_id
_entity_poly.type
_entity_poly.pdbx_seq_one_letter_code
_entity_poly.pdbx_strand_id
1 'polypeptide(L)'
;MTEPTKEKIKWFWEKCGLVYTEDETTFTEWRKANGDLICCGHDNRHPPIDLNNLISEYAVPAFRVRGKYPYITEIILEPTMCDTEMYYCYLQYSSMDEDGFVDIEDAHGSSEDPGVAVFNALCEMLNYE
;
A
#
# COMPACT_ATOMS: atom_id res chain seq x y z
N MET A 1 -7.85 -18.21 -0.84
CA MET A 1 -7.41 -16.82 -0.97
C MET A 1 -5.98 -16.75 -1.42
N THR A 2 -5.70 -15.90 -2.38
CA THR A 2 -4.37 -15.78 -2.94
C THR A 2 -3.56 -14.70 -2.22
N GLU A 3 -2.32 -14.99 -1.92
CA GLU A 3 -1.39 -13.99 -1.43
C GLU A 3 -1.03 -13.01 -2.55
N PRO A 4 -0.68 -11.76 -2.21
CA PRO A 4 -0.23 -10.81 -3.23
C PRO A 4 0.97 -11.33 -4.00
N THR A 5 0.99 -11.13 -5.29
CA THR A 5 2.14 -11.51 -6.12
C THR A 5 3.32 -10.57 -5.88
N LYS A 6 4.53 -11.03 -6.17
CA LYS A 6 5.73 -10.19 -6.04
C LYS A 6 5.65 -8.96 -6.94
N GLU A 7 5.09 -9.10 -8.14
CA GLU A 7 4.91 -7.99 -9.08
C GLU A 7 3.97 -6.94 -8.53
N LYS A 8 2.86 -7.36 -7.91
CA LYS A 8 1.89 -6.45 -7.31
C LYS A 8 2.50 -5.72 -6.11
N ILE A 9 3.26 -6.41 -5.28
CA ILE A 9 3.94 -5.83 -4.12
C ILE A 9 4.96 -4.78 -4.59
N LYS A 10 5.75 -5.11 -5.59
CA LYS A 10 6.74 -4.17 -6.16
C LYS A 10 6.04 -2.93 -6.71
N TRP A 11 4.99 -3.12 -7.51
CA TRP A 11 4.20 -2.02 -8.05
C TRP A 11 3.67 -1.13 -6.93
N PHE A 12 3.13 -1.75 -5.88
CA PHE A 12 2.54 -1.03 -4.74
C PHE A 12 3.58 -0.14 -4.04
N TRP A 13 4.72 -0.72 -3.68
CA TRP A 13 5.75 0.05 -2.97
C TRP A 13 6.31 1.17 -3.84
N GLU A 14 6.43 0.97 -5.13
CA GLU A 14 6.85 2.02 -6.05
C GLU A 14 5.82 3.16 -6.09
N LYS A 15 4.53 2.83 -6.04
CA LYS A 15 3.46 3.84 -5.96
C LYS A 15 3.51 4.62 -4.65
N CYS A 16 4.00 4.03 -3.59
CA CYS A 16 4.20 4.71 -2.30
C CYS A 16 5.44 5.62 -2.29
N GLY A 17 6.19 5.64 -3.37
CA GLY A 17 7.37 6.50 -3.48
C GLY A 17 8.67 5.83 -3.11
N LEU A 18 8.69 4.52 -2.86
CA LEU A 18 9.92 3.80 -2.60
C LEU A 18 10.67 3.53 -3.89
N VAL A 19 11.99 3.52 -3.81
CA VAL A 19 12.86 3.33 -4.95
C VAL A 19 13.46 1.92 -4.94
N TYR A 20 13.24 1.19 -6.02
CA TYR A 20 13.75 -0.17 -6.20
C TYR A 20 14.93 -0.14 -7.15
N THR A 21 16.00 -0.84 -6.78
CA THR A 21 17.16 -1.04 -7.64
C THR A 21 17.59 -2.50 -7.58
N GLU A 22 18.12 -3.00 -8.71
CA GLU A 22 18.62 -4.36 -8.81
C GLU A 22 19.92 -4.32 -9.61
N ASP A 23 20.96 -4.99 -9.11
CA ASP A 23 22.23 -5.08 -9.84
C ASP A 23 22.32 -6.37 -10.66
N GLU A 24 23.45 -6.58 -11.34
CA GLU A 24 23.67 -7.74 -12.22
C GLU A 24 23.69 -9.07 -11.47
N THR A 25 23.89 -9.04 -10.15
CA THR A 25 23.93 -10.24 -9.32
C THR A 25 22.59 -10.57 -8.66
N THR A 26 21.51 -9.92 -9.08
CA THR A 26 20.18 -10.02 -8.50
C THR A 26 20.09 -9.53 -7.05
N PHE A 27 21.06 -8.73 -6.61
CA PHE A 27 20.99 -8.06 -5.33
C PHE A 27 20.03 -6.86 -5.45
N THR A 28 18.99 -6.86 -4.62
CA THR A 28 17.95 -5.84 -4.67
C THR A 28 18.03 -4.90 -3.48
N GLU A 29 17.69 -3.64 -3.70
CA GLU A 29 17.61 -2.64 -2.65
C GLU A 29 16.32 -1.86 -2.77
N TRP A 30 15.71 -1.61 -1.61
CA TRP A 30 14.57 -0.69 -1.50
C TRP A 30 15.00 0.49 -0.63
N ARG A 31 14.80 1.70 -1.15
CA ARG A 31 15.16 2.93 -0.44
C ARG A 31 13.98 3.89 -0.43
N LYS A 32 13.98 4.78 0.58
CA LYS A 32 13.07 5.92 0.59
C LYS A 32 13.51 6.92 -0.48
N ALA A 33 12.62 7.86 -0.82
CA ALA A 33 12.94 8.91 -1.78
C ALA A 33 14.15 9.76 -1.35
N ASN A 34 14.40 9.87 -0.02
CA ASN A 34 15.56 10.59 0.50
C ASN A 34 16.87 9.80 0.47
N GLY A 35 16.83 8.54 0.01
CA GLY A 35 18.00 7.69 -0.10
C GLY A 35 18.22 6.71 1.04
N ASP A 36 17.43 6.76 2.11
CA ASP A 36 17.57 5.85 3.25
C ASP A 36 17.23 4.41 2.84
N LEU A 37 18.11 3.48 3.20
CA LEU A 37 17.90 2.07 2.91
C LEU A 37 16.82 1.49 3.81
N ILE A 38 15.85 0.78 3.20
CA ILE A 38 14.78 0.11 3.94
C ILE A 38 15.10 -1.38 4.07
N CYS A 39 15.36 -2.04 2.97
CA CYS A 39 15.75 -3.45 2.96
C CYS A 39 16.59 -3.76 1.73
N CYS A 40 17.39 -4.80 1.83
CA CYS A 40 18.22 -5.26 0.72
C CYS A 40 18.47 -6.75 0.86
N GLY A 41 18.91 -7.36 -0.23
CA GLY A 41 19.28 -8.77 -0.24
C GLY A 41 19.06 -9.40 -1.60
N HIS A 42 19.33 -10.70 -1.65
CA HIS A 42 19.02 -11.50 -2.83
C HIS A 42 17.60 -12.06 -2.70
N ASP A 43 17.11 -12.73 -3.74
CA ASP A 43 15.81 -13.41 -3.76
C ASP A 43 14.59 -12.48 -3.75
N ASN A 44 14.70 -11.33 -4.42
CA ASN A 44 13.58 -10.39 -4.59
C ASN A 44 12.95 -9.93 -3.27
N ARG A 45 13.77 -9.58 -2.30
CA ARG A 45 13.27 -9.06 -1.04
C ARG A 45 12.53 -7.75 -1.25
N HIS A 46 11.52 -7.52 -0.42
CA HIS A 46 10.73 -6.29 -0.43
C HIS A 46 10.33 -5.95 1.01
N PRO A 47 9.94 -4.69 1.28
CA PRO A 47 9.40 -4.37 2.59
C PRO A 47 8.17 -5.24 2.88
N PRO A 48 8.08 -5.82 4.08
CA PRO A 48 6.93 -6.68 4.41
C PRO A 48 5.61 -5.94 4.31
N ILE A 49 4.58 -6.65 3.86
CA ILE A 49 3.21 -6.16 3.83
C ILE A 49 2.61 -6.39 5.21
N ASP A 50 2.89 -5.50 6.14
CA ASP A 50 2.35 -5.58 7.49
C ASP A 50 1.77 -4.22 7.92
N LEU A 51 1.01 -4.23 9.01
CA LEU A 51 0.30 -3.04 9.46
C LEU A 51 1.25 -1.88 9.77
N ASN A 52 2.40 -2.16 10.36
CA ASN A 52 3.34 -1.11 10.70
C ASN A 52 3.86 -0.40 9.45
N ASN A 53 4.32 -1.17 8.45
CA ASN A 53 4.84 -0.60 7.21
C ASN A 53 3.75 0.11 6.41
N LEU A 54 2.53 -0.44 6.40
CA LEU A 54 1.42 0.14 5.64
C LEU A 54 0.86 1.40 6.29
N ILE A 55 0.63 1.37 7.59
CA ILE A 55 -0.09 2.46 8.27
C ILE A 55 0.88 3.51 8.83
N SER A 56 1.97 3.09 9.47
CA SER A 56 2.84 3.99 10.21
C SER A 56 4.06 4.48 9.44
N GLU A 57 4.61 3.68 8.53
CA GLU A 57 5.92 3.96 7.97
C GLU A 57 5.91 4.44 6.52
N TYR A 58 5.35 3.66 5.59
CA TYR A 58 5.60 3.89 4.17
C TYR A 58 4.38 4.18 3.31
N ALA A 59 3.25 3.55 3.55
CA ALA A 59 2.10 3.67 2.64
C ALA A 59 1.15 4.81 3.03
N VAL A 60 0.45 4.70 4.14
CA VAL A 60 -0.51 5.75 4.54
C VAL A 60 0.13 7.12 4.65
N PRO A 61 1.35 7.27 5.25
CA PRO A 61 2.00 8.58 5.27
C PRO A 61 2.27 9.15 3.87
N ALA A 62 2.58 8.28 2.89
CA ALA A 62 2.81 8.73 1.51
C ALA A 62 1.56 9.35 0.88
N PHE A 63 0.37 8.92 1.31
CA PHE A 63 -0.90 9.42 0.80
C PHE A 63 -1.60 10.39 1.76
N ARG A 64 -0.86 10.95 2.70
CA ARG A 64 -1.32 12.00 3.61
C ARG A 64 -0.45 13.24 3.54
N VAL A 65 0.01 13.57 2.34
CA VAL A 65 0.76 14.79 2.08
C VAL A 65 -0.20 15.84 1.56
N ARG A 66 -0.26 16.98 2.26
CA ARG A 66 -1.16 18.07 1.91
C ARG A 66 -0.94 18.53 0.47
N GLY A 67 -2.03 18.60 -0.27
CA GLY A 67 -2.01 19.03 -1.67
C GLY A 67 -1.70 17.92 -2.66
N LYS A 68 -1.46 16.71 -2.20
CA LYS A 68 -1.24 15.55 -3.07
C LYS A 68 -2.44 14.62 -3.04
N TYR A 69 -2.76 14.04 -4.18
CA TYR A 69 -3.90 13.12 -4.33
C TYR A 69 -3.44 11.81 -4.96
N PRO A 70 -4.00 10.66 -4.58
CA PRO A 70 -5.08 10.52 -3.61
C PRO A 70 -4.61 10.86 -2.19
N TYR A 71 -5.52 11.44 -1.39
CA TYR A 71 -5.24 11.80 -0.01
C TYR A 71 -6.16 11.00 0.92
N ILE A 72 -5.58 10.17 1.78
CA ILE A 72 -6.35 9.33 2.69
C ILE A 72 -6.91 10.16 3.84
N THR A 73 -8.24 10.20 3.95
CA THR A 73 -8.93 10.93 5.01
C THR A 73 -9.28 10.05 6.19
N GLU A 74 -9.57 8.77 5.94
CA GLU A 74 -9.95 7.83 6.99
C GLU A 74 -9.57 6.41 6.59
N ILE A 75 -9.17 5.62 7.58
CA ILE A 75 -8.91 4.21 7.39
C ILE A 75 -9.45 3.45 8.60
N ILE A 76 -10.26 2.43 8.35
CA ILE A 76 -10.84 1.59 9.40
C ILE A 76 -10.50 0.15 9.07
N LEU A 77 -9.96 -0.54 10.06
CA LEU A 77 -9.67 -1.97 9.97
C LEU A 77 -10.43 -2.66 11.10
N GLU A 78 -11.28 -3.62 10.74
CA GLU A 78 -12.07 -4.34 11.73
C GLU A 78 -12.23 -5.80 11.34
N PRO A 79 -12.40 -6.69 12.35
CA PRO A 79 -12.72 -8.09 12.05
C PRO A 79 -14.16 -8.17 11.53
N THR A 80 -14.40 -9.10 10.61
CA THR A 80 -15.77 -9.34 10.14
C THR A 80 -16.59 -10.08 11.19
N MET A 81 -17.88 -9.82 11.19
CA MET A 81 -18.81 -10.47 12.13
C MET A 81 -19.29 -11.84 11.64
N CYS A 82 -18.63 -12.39 10.63
CA CYS A 82 -18.98 -13.70 10.06
C CYS A 82 -18.20 -14.82 10.71
N ASP A 83 -18.63 -16.06 10.47
CA ASP A 83 -17.96 -17.26 10.99
C ASP A 83 -16.55 -17.47 10.44
N THR A 84 -16.15 -16.69 9.44
CA THR A 84 -14.82 -16.73 8.87
C THR A 84 -13.94 -15.69 9.56
N GLU A 85 -12.75 -16.11 9.96
CA GLU A 85 -11.77 -15.20 10.58
C GLU A 85 -11.17 -14.30 9.52
N MET A 86 -11.89 -13.25 9.14
CA MET A 86 -11.44 -12.30 8.14
C MET A 86 -11.43 -10.89 8.71
N TYR A 87 -10.53 -10.09 8.17
CA TYR A 87 -10.46 -8.67 8.46
C TYR A 87 -10.95 -7.89 7.25
N TYR A 88 -11.62 -6.80 7.53
CA TYR A 88 -12.15 -5.90 6.52
C TYR A 88 -11.55 -4.52 6.71
N CYS A 89 -11.02 -3.95 5.65
CA CYS A 89 -10.48 -2.59 5.66
C CYS A 89 -11.35 -1.69 4.78
N TYR A 90 -11.80 -0.61 5.37
CA TYR A 90 -12.49 0.48 4.67
C TYR A 90 -11.57 1.68 4.64
N LEU A 91 -11.44 2.29 3.49
CA LEU A 91 -10.58 3.43 3.27
C LEU A 91 -11.38 4.52 2.56
N GLN A 92 -11.33 5.73 3.10
CA GLN A 92 -11.91 6.90 2.44
C GLN A 92 -10.77 7.82 2.00
N TYR A 93 -10.84 8.32 0.78
CA TYR A 93 -9.81 9.19 0.26
C TYR A 93 -10.39 10.26 -0.65
N SER A 94 -9.65 11.35 -0.79
CA SER A 94 -9.97 12.42 -1.72
C SER A 94 -9.18 12.20 -3.00
N SER A 95 -9.84 12.36 -4.14
CA SER A 95 -9.19 12.32 -5.45
C SER A 95 -9.44 13.63 -6.18
N MET A 96 -8.55 13.98 -7.08
CA MET A 96 -8.68 15.18 -7.91
C MET A 96 -8.82 14.75 -9.37
N ASP A 97 -9.83 15.29 -10.06
CA ASP A 97 -10.01 15.01 -11.48
C ASP A 97 -9.16 15.96 -12.34
N GLU A 98 -9.25 15.78 -13.67
CA GLU A 98 -8.49 16.58 -14.62
C GLU A 98 -8.84 18.08 -14.58
N ASP A 99 -10.05 18.40 -14.16
CA ASP A 99 -10.54 19.79 -14.06
C ASP A 99 -10.21 20.43 -12.72
N GLY A 100 -9.57 19.70 -11.81
CA GLY A 100 -9.18 20.21 -10.50
C GLY A 100 -10.25 20.08 -9.43
N PHE A 101 -11.35 19.38 -9.70
CA PHE A 101 -12.38 19.12 -8.70
C PHE A 101 -11.97 17.95 -7.80
N VAL A 102 -12.23 18.12 -6.50
CA VAL A 102 -11.90 17.10 -5.51
C VAL A 102 -13.17 16.33 -5.16
N ASP A 103 -13.11 15.01 -5.32
CA ASP A 103 -14.18 14.09 -4.96
C ASP A 103 -13.74 13.20 -3.81
N ILE A 104 -14.70 12.73 -3.04
CA ILE A 104 -14.44 11.76 -1.97
C ILE A 104 -14.86 10.40 -2.46
N GLU A 105 -13.95 9.43 -2.36
CA GLU A 105 -14.17 8.07 -2.83
C GLU A 105 -13.82 7.06 -1.76
N ASP A 106 -14.27 5.83 -1.94
CA ASP A 106 -14.05 4.72 -1.02
C ASP A 106 -13.26 3.61 -1.69
N ALA A 107 -12.47 2.91 -0.88
CA ALA A 107 -11.81 1.68 -1.31
C ALA A 107 -11.95 0.65 -0.19
N HIS A 108 -11.99 -0.63 -0.56
CA HIS A 108 -12.22 -1.72 0.37
C HIS A 108 -11.23 -2.85 0.14
N GLY A 109 -10.90 -3.56 1.20
CA GLY A 109 -10.08 -4.76 1.12
C GLY A 109 -10.44 -5.72 2.23
N SER A 110 -10.30 -7.01 1.96
CA SER A 110 -10.54 -8.04 2.98
C SER A 110 -9.50 -9.14 2.85
N SER A 111 -9.19 -9.78 3.95
CA SER A 111 -8.25 -10.89 4.00
C SER A 111 -8.26 -11.52 5.39
N GLU A 112 -7.80 -12.76 5.47
CA GLU A 112 -7.53 -13.42 6.75
C GLU A 112 -6.40 -12.75 7.51
N ASP A 113 -5.51 -12.05 6.80
CA ASP A 113 -4.39 -11.30 7.36
C ASP A 113 -4.76 -9.81 7.38
N PRO A 114 -4.72 -9.14 8.55
CA PRO A 114 -5.09 -7.73 8.63
C PRO A 114 -4.21 -6.82 7.78
N GLY A 115 -2.91 -7.12 7.66
CA GLY A 115 -2.01 -6.36 6.82
C GLY A 115 -2.39 -6.48 5.34
N VAL A 116 -2.75 -7.68 4.89
CA VAL A 116 -3.17 -7.89 3.51
C VAL A 116 -4.52 -7.21 3.23
N ALA A 117 -5.42 -7.18 4.21
CA ALA A 117 -6.69 -6.47 4.06
C ALA A 117 -6.46 -4.98 3.78
N VAL A 118 -5.55 -4.34 4.54
CA VAL A 118 -5.18 -2.95 4.31
C VAL A 118 -4.48 -2.79 2.96
N PHE A 119 -3.58 -3.69 2.63
CA PHE A 119 -2.89 -3.69 1.33
C PHE A 119 -3.89 -3.74 0.17
N ASN A 120 -4.88 -4.63 0.26
CA ASN A 120 -5.90 -4.77 -0.79
C ASN A 120 -6.73 -3.48 -0.94
N ALA A 121 -7.10 -2.82 0.15
CA ALA A 121 -7.82 -1.55 0.10
C ALA A 121 -6.96 -0.45 -0.55
N LEU A 122 -5.69 -0.38 -0.20
CA LEU A 122 -4.77 0.59 -0.79
C LEU A 122 -4.56 0.34 -2.29
N CYS A 123 -4.47 -0.92 -2.70
CA CYS A 123 -4.35 -1.27 -4.12
C CYS A 123 -5.60 -0.88 -4.90
N GLU A 124 -6.79 -1.03 -4.30
CA GLU A 124 -8.03 -0.58 -4.93
C GLU A 124 -8.03 0.94 -5.10
N MET A 125 -7.61 1.67 -4.07
CA MET A 125 -7.46 3.13 -4.15
C MET A 125 -6.52 3.54 -5.29
N LEU A 126 -5.45 2.79 -5.50
CA LEU A 126 -4.45 3.07 -6.53
C LEU A 126 -4.81 2.49 -7.90
N ASN A 127 -5.96 1.82 -8.02
CA ASN A 127 -6.46 1.24 -9.28
C ASN A 127 -5.52 0.20 -9.89
N TYR A 128 -5.01 -0.71 -9.07
CA TYR A 128 -4.22 -1.82 -9.60
C TYR A 128 -5.11 -2.75 -10.45
N GLU A 129 -4.65 -3.01 -11.64
CA GLU A 129 -5.33 -3.90 -12.59
C GLU A 129 -4.58 -5.22 -12.77
#